data_f18475e1dcb5b5e735a4fac53a7e41ba
#
_entry.id   f18475e1dcb5b5e735a4fac53a7e41ba
#
_cell.length_a   1.000
_cell.length_b   1.000
_cell.length_c   1.000
_cell.angle_alpha   90.00
_cell.angle_beta   90.00
_cell.angle_gamma   90.00
#
_symmetry.space_group_name_H-M   'P 1'
#
loop_
_entity.id
_entity.type
_entity.pdbx_description
1 polymer ?
#
loop_
_entity_poly.entity_id
_entity_poly.type
_entity_poly.pdbx_seq_one_letter_code
_entity_poly.pdbx_strand_id
1 'polypeptide(L)'
;MKKIALILALPLVLSLAAVAAQKKDASKKSTESAASEQHFVLNPADLKWGDAPPGLPPGAKLAVLAGDPNKKGLFTVRLQTPAGYKVPAHTHPTAEHITVISGTFNIGTGNNFDEAVGKELGAGAYMVMPAGMKHYAWTPAETIIQVHGMGPFVIKYVNPADDPRNAKK
;
A
#
# COMPACT_ATOMS: atom_id res chain seq x y z
N MET A 1 30.17 63.84 -59.91
CA MET A 1 31.38 62.97 -60.04
C MET A 1 30.92 61.55 -59.61
N LYS A 2 30.90 60.68 -60.59
CA LYS A 2 30.40 59.30 -60.49
C LYS A 2 31.48 58.44 -59.84
N LYS A 3 31.13 57.58 -58.84
CA LYS A 3 31.97 56.46 -58.41
C LYS A 3 31.13 55.20 -58.35
N ILE A 4 31.49 54.29 -59.19
CA ILE A 4 30.96 52.97 -59.42
C ILE A 4 31.43 52.08 -58.27
N ALA A 5 30.51 51.37 -57.62
CA ALA A 5 30.82 50.36 -56.63
C ALA A 5 30.70 48.96 -57.27
N LEU A 6 31.76 48.24 -57.20
CA LEU A 6 31.97 46.89 -57.71
C LEU A 6 31.36 45.87 -56.77
N ILE A 7 30.45 45.03 -57.29
CA ILE A 7 29.82 43.92 -56.57
C ILE A 7 30.72 42.70 -56.71
N LEU A 8 31.23 42.20 -55.60
CA LEU A 8 31.96 40.91 -55.54
C LEU A 8 30.98 39.86 -55.01
N ALA A 9 30.63 38.95 -55.88
CA ALA A 9 29.82 37.76 -55.50
C ALA A 9 30.77 36.68 -54.96
N LEU A 10 30.49 36.19 -53.75
CA LEU A 10 31.18 35.05 -53.16
C LEU A 10 30.24 33.85 -53.08
N PRO A 11 30.65 32.65 -53.54
CA PRO A 11 29.75 31.51 -53.61
C PRO A 11 29.53 30.89 -52.25
N LEU A 12 28.28 30.60 -51.96
CA LEU A 12 27.79 29.86 -50.81
C LEU A 12 28.11 28.36 -50.97
N VAL A 13 29.14 27.87 -50.26
CA VAL A 13 29.40 26.44 -50.19
C VAL A 13 28.49 25.82 -49.14
N LEU A 14 27.59 25.01 -49.62
CA LEU A 14 26.64 24.23 -48.84
C LEU A 14 27.41 23.06 -48.19
N SER A 15 27.71 23.11 -46.90
CA SER A 15 28.18 21.96 -46.11
C SER A 15 27.01 21.24 -45.47
N LEU A 16 26.47 20.25 -46.18
CA LEU A 16 25.50 19.30 -45.72
C LEU A 16 26.24 18.09 -45.13
N ALA A 17 26.59 18.13 -43.85
CA ALA A 17 27.04 16.93 -43.14
C ALA A 17 26.90 17.13 -41.62
N ALA A 18 26.29 16.15 -40.95
CA ALA A 18 26.22 15.94 -39.52
C ALA A 18 24.89 16.29 -38.81
N VAL A 19 23.79 15.70 -39.27
CA VAL A 19 22.65 15.41 -38.40
C VAL A 19 22.23 13.96 -38.63
N ALA A 20 23.06 13.02 -38.15
CA ALA A 20 22.71 11.62 -38.15
C ALA A 20 23.48 10.85 -37.05
N ALA A 21 23.34 11.26 -35.79
CA ALA A 21 23.82 10.43 -34.68
C ALA A 21 23.29 10.91 -33.31
N GLN A 22 21.98 10.94 -33.11
CA GLN A 22 21.40 10.98 -31.78
C GLN A 22 19.97 10.42 -31.79
N LYS A 23 19.85 9.17 -32.17
CA LYS A 23 18.58 8.42 -32.01
C LYS A 23 18.87 6.95 -31.70
N LYS A 24 19.55 6.71 -30.58
CA LYS A 24 19.66 5.38 -29.97
C LYS A 24 20.07 5.54 -28.52
N ASP A 25 19.13 5.89 -27.64
CA ASP A 25 19.19 5.55 -26.21
C ASP A 25 17.94 6.05 -25.48
N ALA A 26 16.76 5.73 -26.00
CA ALA A 26 15.52 5.97 -25.29
C ALA A 26 14.56 4.79 -25.48
N SER A 27 15.05 3.56 -25.31
CA SER A 27 14.17 2.39 -25.27
C SER A 27 14.83 1.23 -24.52
N LYS A 28 15.25 1.53 -23.28
CA LYS A 28 15.46 0.49 -22.28
C LYS A 28 14.61 0.82 -21.07
N LYS A 29 13.33 1.09 -21.34
CA LYS A 29 12.30 1.14 -20.29
C LYS A 29 12.02 -0.31 -19.93
N SER A 30 12.45 -0.66 -18.73
CA SER A 30 12.10 -1.81 -17.94
C SER A 30 10.83 -2.51 -18.40
N THR A 31 10.97 -3.64 -19.03
CA THR A 31 10.01 -4.73 -18.94
C THR A 31 10.14 -5.29 -17.52
N GLU A 32 9.65 -4.53 -16.54
CA GLU A 32 9.25 -5.08 -15.27
C GLU A 32 8.10 -6.01 -15.63
N SER A 33 8.37 -7.30 -15.56
CA SER A 33 7.39 -8.36 -15.78
C SER A 33 6.20 -8.06 -14.86
N ALA A 34 5.14 -7.51 -15.43
CA ALA A 34 3.83 -7.58 -14.81
C ALA A 34 3.58 -9.09 -14.64
N ALA A 35 3.73 -9.58 -13.40
CA ALA A 35 3.24 -10.91 -13.06
C ALA A 35 1.80 -10.94 -13.56
N SER A 36 1.49 -11.82 -14.50
CA SER A 36 0.15 -11.96 -15.04
C SER A 36 -0.76 -12.26 -13.85
N GLU A 37 -1.62 -11.30 -13.49
CA GLU A 37 -2.63 -11.53 -12.48
C GLU A 37 -3.50 -12.68 -12.99
N GLN A 38 -3.39 -13.84 -12.36
CA GLN A 38 -4.23 -14.98 -12.71
C GLN A 38 -5.66 -14.70 -12.28
N HIS A 39 -6.60 -14.89 -13.20
CA HIS A 39 -8.01 -14.86 -12.84
C HIS A 39 -8.30 -15.97 -11.83
N PHE A 40 -8.90 -15.62 -10.70
CA PHE A 40 -9.37 -16.57 -9.70
C PHE A 40 -10.67 -16.07 -9.06
N VAL A 41 -11.42 -17.01 -8.48
CA VAL A 41 -12.66 -16.74 -7.72
C VAL A 41 -12.55 -17.47 -6.39
N LEU A 42 -12.89 -16.77 -5.31
CA LEU A 42 -12.91 -17.31 -3.96
C LEU A 42 -14.29 -17.07 -3.33
N ASN A 43 -14.95 -18.14 -2.91
CA ASN A 43 -16.10 -18.05 -2.04
C ASN A 43 -15.64 -17.96 -0.57
N PRO A 44 -16.47 -17.48 0.36
CA PRO A 44 -16.10 -17.44 1.77
C PRO A 44 -15.66 -18.79 2.35
N ALA A 45 -16.24 -19.89 1.86
CA ALA A 45 -15.88 -21.25 2.28
C ALA A 45 -14.51 -21.73 1.77
N ASP A 46 -13.98 -21.10 0.74
CA ASP A 46 -12.67 -21.47 0.13
C ASP A 46 -11.49 -20.86 0.89
N LEU A 47 -11.74 -19.91 1.79
CA LEU A 47 -10.71 -19.16 2.50
C LEU A 47 -9.87 -20.08 3.40
N LYS A 48 -8.57 -19.97 3.28
CA LYS A 48 -7.61 -20.68 4.13
C LYS A 48 -7.21 -19.78 5.29
N TRP A 49 -7.83 -20.00 6.41
CA TRP A 49 -7.53 -19.26 7.64
C TRP A 49 -6.34 -19.88 8.37
N GLY A 50 -5.37 -19.03 8.72
CA GLY A 50 -4.23 -19.36 9.58
C GLY A 50 -4.14 -18.38 10.74
N ASP A 51 -3.16 -18.57 11.61
CA ASP A 51 -2.88 -17.61 12.67
C ASP A 51 -2.41 -16.28 12.06
N ALA A 52 -2.82 -15.17 12.63
CA ALA A 52 -2.32 -13.86 12.23
C ALA A 52 -0.81 -13.74 12.52
N PRO A 53 -0.08 -12.89 11.76
CA PRO A 53 1.35 -12.73 11.96
C PRO A 53 1.66 -12.20 13.37
N PRO A 54 2.88 -12.52 13.91
CA PRO A 54 3.24 -12.19 15.30
C PRO A 54 3.27 -10.68 15.61
N GLY A 55 3.17 -9.83 14.60
CA GLY A 55 3.01 -8.38 14.80
C GLY A 55 1.61 -7.96 15.26
N LEU A 56 0.61 -8.83 15.18
CA LEU A 56 -0.72 -8.61 15.73
C LEU A 56 -0.87 -9.29 17.10
N PRO A 57 -1.69 -8.75 18.01
CA PRO A 57 -2.02 -9.44 19.24
C PRO A 57 -2.56 -10.85 18.99
N PRO A 58 -2.34 -11.81 19.87
CA PRO A 58 -2.77 -13.19 19.67
C PRO A 58 -4.30 -13.32 19.62
N GLY A 59 -4.78 -14.34 18.92
CA GLY A 59 -6.21 -14.67 18.82
C GLY A 59 -6.85 -14.33 17.47
N ALA A 60 -6.27 -13.45 16.68
CA ALA A 60 -6.77 -13.19 15.33
C ALA A 60 -6.35 -14.29 14.34
N LYS A 61 -7.18 -14.48 13.32
CA LYS A 61 -6.90 -15.34 12.15
C LYS A 61 -6.78 -14.48 10.91
N LEU A 62 -5.93 -14.92 9.98
CA LEU A 62 -5.72 -14.23 8.72
C LEU A 62 -5.86 -15.18 7.54
N ALA A 63 -6.53 -14.73 6.48
CA ALA A 63 -6.59 -15.39 5.18
C ALA A 63 -6.05 -14.45 4.10
N VAL A 64 -5.08 -14.88 3.33
CA VAL A 64 -4.58 -14.15 2.15
C VAL A 64 -5.51 -14.45 0.99
N LEU A 65 -6.09 -13.40 0.39
CA LEU A 65 -6.96 -13.50 -0.77
C LEU A 65 -6.18 -13.30 -2.07
N ALA A 66 -5.29 -12.31 -2.07
CA ALA A 66 -4.47 -11.98 -3.24
C ALA A 66 -3.15 -11.34 -2.80
N GLY A 67 -2.12 -11.52 -3.60
CA GLY A 67 -0.80 -10.96 -3.36
C GLY A 67 -0.09 -11.54 -2.13
N ASP A 68 0.96 -10.86 -1.69
CA ASP A 68 1.74 -11.21 -0.51
C ASP A 68 1.98 -9.93 0.32
N PRO A 69 1.39 -9.81 1.52
CA PRO A 69 1.56 -8.61 2.34
C PRO A 69 3.02 -8.36 2.76
N ASN A 70 3.92 -9.33 2.63
CA ASN A 70 5.33 -9.17 2.96
C ASN A 70 6.19 -8.71 1.79
N LYS A 71 5.65 -8.68 0.57
CA LYS A 71 6.38 -8.30 -0.66
C LYS A 71 5.85 -7.00 -1.24
N LYS A 72 6.65 -6.38 -2.11
CA LYS A 72 6.19 -5.24 -2.91
C LYS A 72 5.05 -5.65 -3.83
N GLY A 73 4.00 -4.85 -3.88
CA GLY A 73 2.83 -5.07 -4.73
C GLY A 73 1.52 -4.95 -3.96
N LEU A 74 0.43 -5.03 -4.70
CA LEU A 74 -0.90 -5.06 -4.11
C LEU A 74 -1.11 -6.36 -3.33
N PHE A 75 -1.75 -6.25 -2.18
CA PHE A 75 -2.24 -7.41 -1.44
C PHE A 75 -3.67 -7.19 -0.97
N THR A 76 -4.38 -8.28 -0.73
CA THR A 76 -5.68 -8.30 -0.07
C THR A 76 -5.71 -9.47 0.91
N VAL A 77 -6.06 -9.18 2.16
CA VAL A 77 -6.21 -10.17 3.21
C VAL A 77 -7.54 -9.99 3.93
N ARG A 78 -8.04 -11.02 4.56
CA ARG A 78 -9.08 -10.92 5.59
C ARG A 78 -8.50 -11.23 6.95
N LEU A 79 -8.92 -10.44 7.93
CA LEU A 79 -8.61 -10.63 9.33
C LEU A 79 -9.91 -10.93 10.08
N GLN A 80 -9.94 -12.06 10.79
CA GLN A 80 -11.00 -12.42 11.70
C GLN A 80 -10.49 -12.24 13.13
N THR A 81 -11.19 -11.46 13.91
CA THR A 81 -10.86 -11.14 15.29
C THR A 81 -11.94 -11.63 16.25
N PRO A 82 -11.56 -12.17 17.41
CA PRO A 82 -12.53 -12.55 18.44
C PRO A 82 -13.17 -11.31 19.11
N ALA A 83 -14.21 -11.53 19.91
CA ALA A 83 -14.78 -10.50 20.78
C ALA A 83 -13.71 -9.98 21.75
N GLY A 84 -13.70 -8.65 21.97
CA GLY A 84 -12.77 -8.00 22.88
C GLY A 84 -11.32 -7.86 22.35
N TYR A 85 -11.10 -8.15 21.07
CA TYR A 85 -9.79 -8.00 20.45
C TYR A 85 -9.40 -6.52 20.35
N LYS A 86 -8.15 -6.20 20.67
CA LYS A 86 -7.62 -4.84 20.68
C LYS A 86 -6.29 -4.79 19.97
N VAL A 87 -6.09 -3.80 19.11
CA VAL A 87 -4.82 -3.46 18.48
C VAL A 87 -4.41 -2.09 19.00
N PRO A 88 -3.39 -1.98 19.85
CA PRO A 88 -2.91 -0.72 20.39
C PRO A 88 -2.44 0.24 19.31
N ALA A 89 -2.18 1.50 19.69
CA ALA A 89 -1.78 2.56 18.78
C ALA A 89 -0.53 2.18 17.97
N HIS A 90 -0.67 2.24 16.64
CA HIS A 90 0.35 1.82 15.70
C HIS A 90 0.29 2.62 14.39
N THR A 91 1.22 2.37 13.49
CA THR A 91 1.27 2.94 12.14
C THR A 91 1.66 1.88 11.13
N HIS A 92 1.36 2.16 9.85
CA HIS A 92 1.86 1.40 8.69
C HIS A 92 2.68 2.31 7.76
N PRO A 93 3.70 1.79 7.05
CA PRO A 93 4.49 2.58 6.11
C PRO A 93 3.73 2.93 4.82
N THR A 94 2.64 2.23 4.54
CA THR A 94 1.76 2.42 3.38
C THR A 94 0.33 2.66 3.85
N ALA A 95 -0.53 3.18 2.97
CA ALA A 95 -1.94 3.34 3.29
C ALA A 95 -2.60 1.98 3.51
N GLU A 96 -3.47 1.91 4.52
CA GLU A 96 -4.30 0.77 4.83
C GLU A 96 -5.75 1.07 4.44
N HIS A 97 -6.33 0.21 3.64
CA HIS A 97 -7.72 0.27 3.23
C HIS A 97 -8.48 -0.85 3.92
N ILE A 98 -9.53 -0.50 4.67
CA ILE A 98 -10.31 -1.47 5.45
C ILE A 98 -11.76 -1.45 4.98
N THR A 99 -12.32 -2.64 4.76
CA THR A 99 -13.75 -2.87 4.58
C THR A 99 -14.24 -3.80 5.68
N VAL A 100 -15.28 -3.43 6.41
CA VAL A 100 -15.90 -4.31 7.38
C VAL A 100 -16.81 -5.29 6.64
N ILE A 101 -16.50 -6.59 6.75
CA ILE A 101 -17.27 -7.66 6.09
C ILE A 101 -18.42 -8.12 6.99
N SER A 102 -18.14 -8.30 8.29
CA SER A 102 -19.16 -8.69 9.28
C SER A 102 -18.73 -8.23 10.67
N GLY A 103 -19.69 -8.13 11.60
CA GLY A 103 -19.46 -7.67 12.96
C GLY A 103 -19.34 -6.15 13.08
N THR A 104 -18.65 -5.72 14.12
CA THR A 104 -18.45 -4.31 14.47
C THR A 104 -16.97 -4.04 14.68
N PHE A 105 -16.44 -3.11 13.89
CA PHE A 105 -15.06 -2.66 13.96
C PHE A 105 -14.99 -1.22 14.46
N ASN A 106 -14.25 -0.98 15.52
CA ASN A 106 -14.03 0.34 16.07
C ASN A 106 -12.62 0.82 15.78
N ILE A 107 -12.49 2.09 15.48
CA ILE A 107 -11.22 2.74 15.13
C ILE A 107 -11.09 4.08 15.83
N GLY A 108 -9.93 4.33 16.41
CA GLY A 108 -9.54 5.63 16.92
C GLY A 108 -8.20 6.07 16.36
N THR A 109 -7.90 7.36 16.43
CA THR A 109 -6.65 7.95 15.96
C THR A 109 -5.89 8.59 17.10
N GLY A 110 -4.56 8.59 17.02
CA GLY A 110 -3.69 9.19 18.03
C GLY A 110 -2.69 8.21 18.64
N ASN A 111 -2.03 8.67 19.70
CA ASN A 111 -0.95 7.92 20.34
C ASN A 111 -1.44 6.93 21.41
N ASN A 112 -2.59 7.20 21.98
CA ASN A 112 -3.12 6.46 23.13
C ASN A 112 -4.42 5.75 22.73
N PHE A 113 -4.57 4.53 23.20
CA PHE A 113 -5.80 3.77 23.04
C PHE A 113 -6.90 4.37 23.93
N ASP A 114 -8.00 4.80 23.32
CA ASP A 114 -9.17 5.36 24.03
C ASP A 114 -10.46 4.97 23.28
N GLU A 115 -11.25 4.10 23.89
CA GLU A 115 -12.51 3.66 23.29
C GLU A 115 -13.58 4.76 23.25
N ALA A 116 -13.49 5.77 24.13
CA ALA A 116 -14.51 6.82 24.25
C ALA A 116 -14.54 7.78 23.05
N VAL A 117 -13.43 7.89 22.32
CA VAL A 117 -13.29 8.81 21.17
C VAL A 117 -13.21 8.10 19.82
N GLY A 118 -13.34 6.79 19.81
CA GLY A 118 -13.32 6.00 18.60
C GLY A 118 -14.61 6.09 17.79
N LYS A 119 -14.53 5.68 16.54
CA LYS A 119 -15.66 5.58 15.61
C LYS A 119 -16.05 4.11 15.41
N GLU A 120 -17.31 3.81 15.58
CA GLU A 120 -17.88 2.50 15.30
C GLU A 120 -18.22 2.37 13.80
N LEU A 121 -17.87 1.22 13.22
CA LEU A 121 -18.08 0.87 11.83
C LEU A 121 -18.76 -0.51 11.76
N GLY A 122 -19.93 -0.58 11.17
CA GLY A 122 -20.66 -1.83 10.91
C GLY A 122 -20.31 -2.44 9.55
N ALA A 123 -20.89 -3.61 9.28
CA ALA A 123 -20.72 -4.32 8.02
C ALA A 123 -21.04 -3.44 6.80
N GLY A 124 -20.18 -3.49 5.77
CA GLY A 124 -20.24 -2.64 4.57
C GLY A 124 -19.51 -1.31 4.72
N ALA A 125 -19.10 -0.90 5.93
CA ALA A 125 -18.33 0.33 6.09
C ALA A 125 -16.92 0.19 5.47
N TYR A 126 -16.43 1.32 4.98
CA TYR A 126 -15.11 1.44 4.36
C TYR A 126 -14.35 2.62 4.95
N MET A 127 -13.04 2.45 5.10
CA MET A 127 -12.15 3.52 5.56
C MET A 127 -10.74 3.38 4.99
N VAL A 128 -10.00 4.49 5.03
CA VAL A 128 -8.59 4.55 4.67
C VAL A 128 -7.80 5.18 5.81
N MET A 129 -6.73 4.50 6.23
CA MET A 129 -5.69 5.05 7.10
C MET A 129 -4.49 5.43 6.23
N PRO A 130 -4.18 6.72 6.06
CA PRO A 130 -2.98 7.15 5.33
C PRO A 130 -1.69 6.58 5.93
N ALA A 131 -0.66 6.45 5.10
CA ALA A 131 0.67 6.05 5.55
C ALA A 131 1.15 6.91 6.73
N GLY A 132 1.65 6.25 7.77
CA GLY A 132 2.17 6.90 8.98
C GLY A 132 1.10 7.45 9.93
N MET A 133 -0.18 7.39 9.61
CA MET A 133 -1.23 7.81 10.52
C MET A 133 -1.27 6.89 11.75
N LYS A 134 -1.19 7.47 12.94
CA LYS A 134 -1.31 6.73 14.19
C LYS A 134 -2.77 6.42 14.48
N HIS A 135 -3.07 5.16 14.65
CA HIS A 135 -4.42 4.67 14.90
C HIS A 135 -4.39 3.42 15.78
N TYR A 136 -5.55 3.08 16.33
CA TYR A 136 -5.78 1.90 17.15
C TYR A 136 -7.18 1.37 16.86
N ALA A 137 -7.39 0.08 17.10
CA ALA A 137 -8.65 -0.57 16.76
C ALA A 137 -9.09 -1.56 17.83
N TRP A 138 -10.41 -1.82 17.88
CA TRP A 138 -10.96 -2.87 18.71
C TRP A 138 -12.28 -3.42 18.16
N THR A 139 -12.59 -4.64 18.56
CA THR A 139 -13.82 -5.32 18.12
C THR A 139 -14.60 -5.84 19.35
N PRO A 140 -15.82 -5.34 19.62
CA PRO A 140 -16.60 -5.77 20.77
C PRO A 140 -17.18 -7.19 20.61
N ALA A 141 -17.30 -7.66 19.37
CA ALA A 141 -17.77 -8.99 18.99
C ALA A 141 -16.84 -9.59 17.93
N GLU A 142 -17.04 -10.85 17.59
CA GLU A 142 -16.36 -11.46 16.45
C GLU A 142 -16.59 -10.62 15.19
N THR A 143 -15.49 -10.25 14.52
CA THR A 143 -15.54 -9.33 13.41
C THR A 143 -14.60 -9.80 12.30
N ILE A 144 -15.06 -9.70 11.05
CA ILE A 144 -14.23 -9.93 9.88
C ILE A 144 -14.06 -8.61 9.13
N ILE A 145 -12.83 -8.21 8.93
CA ILE A 145 -12.46 -7.09 8.06
C ILE A 145 -11.65 -7.59 6.87
N GLN A 146 -11.73 -6.86 5.76
CA GLN A 146 -10.84 -7.02 4.64
C GLN A 146 -9.89 -5.85 4.58
N VAL A 147 -8.60 -6.13 4.53
CA VAL A 147 -7.53 -5.14 4.40
C VAL A 147 -6.87 -5.31 3.05
N HIS A 148 -6.68 -4.19 2.34
CA HIS A 148 -5.86 -4.18 1.14
C HIS A 148 -4.94 -2.95 1.11
N GLY A 149 -3.86 -3.05 0.39
CA GLY A 149 -2.85 -2.00 0.29
C GLY A 149 -1.64 -2.43 -0.51
N MET A 150 -0.57 -1.65 -0.35
CA MET A 150 0.73 -1.95 -0.95
C MET A 150 1.64 -2.58 0.10
N GLY A 151 2.20 -3.74 -0.21
CA GLY A 151 3.24 -4.35 0.60
C GLY A 151 4.64 -3.79 0.32
N PRO A 152 5.60 -4.01 1.21
CA PRO A 152 5.49 -4.79 2.45
C PRO A 152 4.67 -4.06 3.51
N PHE A 153 3.70 -4.76 4.09
CA PHE A 153 2.78 -4.22 5.07
C PHE A 153 3.28 -4.53 6.49
N VAL A 154 3.78 -3.51 7.17
CA VAL A 154 4.43 -3.63 8.47
C VAL A 154 3.63 -2.85 9.51
N ILE A 155 3.39 -3.44 10.66
CA ILE A 155 2.84 -2.76 11.84
C ILE A 155 3.99 -2.26 12.73
N LYS A 156 3.94 -0.96 13.11
CA LYS A 156 4.87 -0.31 14.04
C LYS A 156 4.08 0.29 15.19
N TYR A 157 4.21 -0.28 16.37
CA TYR A 157 3.53 0.22 17.56
C TYR A 157 4.13 1.56 18.01
N VAL A 158 3.27 2.46 18.47
CA VAL A 158 3.67 3.77 19.02
C VAL A 158 4.44 3.57 20.32
N ASN A 159 3.92 2.71 21.20
CA ASN A 159 4.62 2.27 22.40
C ASN A 159 5.24 0.89 22.15
N PRO A 160 6.57 0.73 22.21
CA PRO A 160 7.22 -0.57 21.99
C PRO A 160 6.80 -1.67 22.98
N ALA A 161 6.27 -1.33 24.14
CA ALA A 161 5.75 -2.30 25.11
C ALA A 161 4.45 -2.99 24.64
N ASP A 162 3.72 -2.37 23.71
CA ASP A 162 2.50 -2.91 23.16
C ASP A 162 2.75 -3.87 21.98
N ASP A 163 3.98 -3.96 21.51
CA ASP A 163 4.37 -4.85 20.43
C ASP A 163 4.42 -6.30 20.92
N PRO A 164 3.54 -7.19 20.41
CA PRO A 164 3.50 -8.58 20.86
C PRO A 164 4.82 -9.35 20.64
N ARG A 165 5.64 -8.90 19.70
CA ARG A 165 6.95 -9.49 19.39
C ARG A 165 7.96 -9.25 20.52
N ASN A 166 7.73 -8.23 21.36
CA ASN A 166 8.56 -7.89 22.50
C ASN A 166 8.10 -8.56 23.81
N ALA A 167 6.97 -9.25 23.81
CA ALA A 167 6.51 -9.99 24.99
C ALA A 167 7.55 -11.04 25.37
N LYS A 168 8.05 -10.96 26.60
CA LYS A 168 8.97 -11.99 27.15
C LYS A 168 8.22 -13.32 27.19
N LYS A 169 8.80 -14.33 26.57
CA LYS A 169 8.36 -15.72 26.69
C LYS A 169 8.56 -16.23 28.09
#